data_37b8d6f0eaaa8c6beff8ba58047331e2
#
_entry.id   37b8d6f0eaaa8c6beff8ba58047331e2
#
_cell.length_a   1.000
_cell.length_b   1.000
_cell.length_c   1.000
_cell.angle_alpha   90.00
_cell.angle_beta   90.00
_cell.angle_gamma   90.00
#
_symmetry.space_group_name_H-M   'P 1'
#
loop_
_entity.id
_entity.type
_entity.pdbx_description
1 polymer ?
#
loop_
_entity_poly.entity_id
_entity_poly.type
_entity_poly.pdbx_seq_one_letter_code
_entity_poly.pdbx_strand_id
1 'polypeptide(L)'
;VSAFNTGCQKQEQSCAAAPHVPHVLDVRNLRVVQRANGQELVHGVDFTLAAGACLGIVGESGSGKTLTCRSIMGLLPPTLAGEGTAVFNGIDLVHAPAERMRQLRGSKIAMVLQQPMTAFDPLYTMGAQFRETLTAHGAYTAGQADDLAVTMFGRVRLDAPQEVLRSYPHELSGGMLQRCMIALALALEPQIIVADEPTTALDAETQFEVVQRFLELRAQCNTAMIFVSHDLGVVQRLADAVLVMKDGRCVEYGPAETVFNAPQHEYTQYLIRTRLALTRGFEAMLERAHA
;
A
#
# COMPACT_ATOMS: atom_id res chain seq x y z
N VAL A 1 -44.13 -32.38 -50.28
CA VAL A 1 -42.91 -31.52 -50.31
C VAL A 1 -42.89 -30.75 -49.01
N SER A 2 -42.16 -31.19 -48.03
CA SER A 2 -42.11 -30.66 -46.67
C SER A 2 -40.68 -30.21 -46.36
N ALA A 3 -40.56 -28.94 -46.01
CA ALA A 3 -39.29 -28.34 -45.61
C ALA A 3 -39.07 -28.50 -44.10
N PHE A 4 -37.98 -29.11 -43.75
CA PHE A 4 -37.47 -29.17 -42.38
C PHE A 4 -36.80 -27.84 -41.99
N ASN A 5 -37.32 -27.23 -40.92
CA ASN A 5 -36.75 -26.06 -40.31
C ASN A 5 -36.11 -26.50 -38.97
N THR A 6 -34.79 -26.66 -38.93
CA THR A 6 -34.04 -27.01 -37.74
C THR A 6 -33.56 -25.71 -37.06
N GLY A 7 -34.31 -25.29 -36.04
CA GLY A 7 -33.94 -24.17 -35.20
C GLY A 7 -32.74 -24.52 -34.31
N CYS A 8 -31.64 -23.81 -34.50
CA CYS A 8 -30.46 -23.83 -33.63
C CYS A 8 -30.78 -22.97 -32.40
N GLN A 9 -31.14 -23.59 -31.28
CA GLN A 9 -31.23 -22.92 -29.98
C GLN A 9 -29.81 -22.71 -29.47
N LYS A 10 -29.36 -21.43 -29.50
CA LYS A 10 -28.21 -21.00 -28.75
C LYS A 10 -28.56 -21.05 -27.26
N GLN A 11 -27.95 -21.97 -26.54
CA GLN A 11 -27.90 -21.97 -25.08
C GLN A 11 -27.09 -20.76 -24.65
N GLU A 12 -27.77 -19.74 -24.15
CA GLU A 12 -27.17 -18.71 -23.31
C GLU A 12 -26.75 -19.36 -21.99
N GLN A 13 -25.48 -19.70 -21.89
CA GLN A 13 -24.89 -20.06 -20.60
C GLN A 13 -24.91 -18.80 -19.72
N SER A 14 -25.83 -18.79 -18.78
CA SER A 14 -25.84 -17.87 -17.64
C SER A 14 -24.52 -17.97 -16.90
N CYS A 15 -23.67 -16.98 -17.11
CA CYS A 15 -22.46 -16.79 -16.31
C CYS A 15 -22.96 -16.42 -14.91
N ALA A 16 -22.92 -17.37 -13.97
CA ALA A 16 -23.23 -17.12 -12.58
C ALA A 16 -22.27 -16.01 -12.08
N ALA A 17 -22.84 -14.86 -11.74
CA ALA A 17 -22.11 -13.74 -11.16
C ALA A 17 -21.40 -14.24 -9.90
N ALA A 18 -20.08 -14.16 -9.88
CA ALA A 18 -19.29 -14.39 -8.69
C ALA A 18 -19.82 -13.48 -7.55
N PRO A 19 -19.77 -13.91 -6.28
CA PRO A 19 -20.27 -13.12 -5.17
C PRO A 19 -19.60 -11.74 -5.19
N HIS A 20 -20.41 -10.69 -5.22
CA HIS A 20 -19.96 -9.30 -5.27
C HIS A 20 -19.27 -8.97 -3.94
N VAL A 21 -17.97 -9.19 -3.86
CA VAL A 21 -17.17 -8.72 -2.71
C VAL A 21 -17.17 -7.19 -2.79
N PRO A 22 -17.70 -6.49 -1.79
CA PRO A 22 -17.77 -5.04 -1.86
C PRO A 22 -16.35 -4.46 -1.92
N HIS A 23 -16.05 -3.73 -2.99
CA HIS A 23 -14.79 -3.00 -3.11
C HIS A 23 -14.81 -1.77 -2.21
N VAL A 24 -13.76 -1.61 -1.40
CA VAL A 24 -13.58 -0.43 -0.57
C VAL A 24 -12.99 0.73 -1.37
N LEU A 25 -12.22 0.42 -2.44
CA LEU A 25 -11.66 1.40 -3.36
C LEU A 25 -11.81 0.90 -4.80
N ASP A 26 -12.31 1.77 -5.68
CA ASP A 26 -12.39 1.54 -7.12
C ASP A 26 -11.65 2.67 -7.86
N VAL A 27 -10.58 2.33 -8.57
CA VAL A 27 -9.73 3.26 -9.30
C VAL A 27 -9.94 3.04 -10.80
N ARG A 28 -10.29 4.12 -11.52
CA ARG A 28 -10.54 4.09 -12.97
C ARG A 28 -9.80 5.18 -13.70
N ASN A 29 -9.07 4.77 -14.73
CA ASN A 29 -8.34 5.65 -15.64
C ASN A 29 -7.50 6.71 -14.90
N LEU A 30 -6.87 6.30 -13.78
CA LEU A 30 -6.09 7.21 -12.96
C LEU A 30 -4.83 7.66 -13.71
N ARG A 31 -4.71 8.97 -13.90
CA ARG A 31 -3.58 9.60 -14.56
C ARG A 31 -2.94 10.62 -13.63
N VAL A 32 -1.66 10.84 -13.81
CA VAL A 32 -0.95 11.95 -13.17
C VAL A 32 -0.26 12.75 -14.26
N VAL A 33 -0.61 14.02 -14.35
CA VAL A 33 -0.12 14.93 -15.40
C VAL A 33 0.68 16.09 -14.81
N GLN A 34 1.69 16.53 -15.50
CA GLN A 34 2.46 17.71 -15.16
C GLN A 34 1.72 18.96 -15.63
N ARG A 35 1.35 19.87 -14.70
CA ARG A 35 0.54 21.07 -15.02
C ARG A 35 1.20 22.00 -16.04
N ALA A 36 2.53 22.06 -16.06
CA ALA A 36 3.27 23.02 -16.87
C ALA A 36 3.20 22.72 -18.38
N ASN A 37 3.18 21.44 -18.77
CA ASN A 37 3.30 21.01 -20.16
C ASN A 37 2.33 19.90 -20.57
N GLY A 38 1.46 19.45 -19.64
CA GLY A 38 0.51 18.36 -19.89
C GLY A 38 1.15 16.97 -20.05
N GLN A 39 2.44 16.81 -19.69
CA GLN A 39 3.10 15.52 -19.78
C GLN A 39 2.47 14.54 -18.78
N GLU A 40 2.02 13.41 -19.28
CA GLU A 40 1.56 12.31 -18.44
C GLU A 40 2.75 11.57 -17.80
N LEU A 41 2.66 11.34 -16.51
CA LEU A 41 3.62 10.55 -15.71
C LEU A 41 3.02 9.22 -15.25
N VAL A 42 1.70 9.14 -15.16
CA VAL A 42 0.91 7.91 -14.95
C VAL A 42 -0.21 7.91 -15.99
N HIS A 43 -0.38 6.78 -16.68
CA HIS A 43 -1.12 6.69 -17.95
C HIS A 43 -2.34 5.75 -17.81
N GLY A 44 -3.39 6.16 -17.11
CA GLY A 44 -4.65 5.42 -17.05
C GLY A 44 -4.53 4.08 -16.31
N VAL A 45 -4.34 4.13 -15.01
CA VAL A 45 -4.26 2.94 -14.15
C VAL A 45 -5.64 2.58 -13.62
N ASP A 46 -6.00 1.30 -13.75
CA ASP A 46 -7.27 0.73 -13.28
C ASP A 46 -7.00 -0.39 -12.29
N PHE A 47 -7.68 -0.37 -11.15
CA PHE A 47 -7.71 -1.49 -10.20
C PHE A 47 -8.85 -1.35 -9.20
N THR A 48 -9.16 -2.44 -8.52
CA THR A 48 -10.10 -2.47 -7.39
C THR A 48 -9.44 -3.06 -6.16
N LEU A 49 -9.87 -2.61 -4.97
CA LEU A 49 -9.41 -3.12 -3.70
C LEU A 49 -10.61 -3.51 -2.85
N ALA A 50 -10.71 -4.78 -2.49
CA ALA A 50 -11.75 -5.27 -1.59
C ALA A 50 -11.40 -4.97 -0.12
N ALA A 51 -12.41 -4.94 0.76
CA ALA A 51 -12.19 -4.81 2.20
C ALA A 51 -11.30 -5.97 2.70
N GLY A 52 -10.31 -5.65 3.52
CA GLY A 52 -9.37 -6.63 4.06
C GLY A 52 -8.39 -7.23 3.03
N ALA A 53 -8.46 -6.86 1.76
CA ALA A 53 -7.53 -7.34 0.73
C ALA A 53 -6.26 -6.49 0.67
N CYS A 54 -5.18 -7.07 0.16
CA CYS A 54 -3.91 -6.40 -0.11
C CYS A 54 -3.63 -6.37 -1.62
N LEU A 55 -3.48 -5.16 -2.17
CA LEU A 55 -2.95 -4.93 -3.51
C LEU A 55 -1.46 -4.63 -3.42
N GLY A 56 -0.64 -5.49 -4.00
CA GLY A 56 0.78 -5.22 -4.21
C GLY A 56 1.00 -4.38 -5.48
N ILE A 57 1.72 -3.27 -5.39
CA ILE A 57 2.14 -2.48 -6.55
C ILE A 57 3.65 -2.64 -6.71
N VAL A 58 4.09 -3.23 -7.81
CA VAL A 58 5.49 -3.54 -8.08
C VAL A 58 5.99 -2.88 -9.38
N GLY A 59 7.29 -2.72 -9.50
CA GLY A 59 7.95 -2.13 -10.67
C GLY A 59 9.25 -1.43 -10.29
N GLU A 60 10.06 -1.06 -11.26
CA GLU A 60 11.32 -0.34 -11.04
C GLU A 60 11.11 1.06 -10.45
N SER A 61 12.21 1.67 -9.96
CA SER A 61 12.19 3.07 -9.53
C SER A 61 11.78 3.97 -10.70
N GLY A 62 10.91 4.94 -10.43
CA GLY A 62 10.39 5.83 -11.48
C GLY A 62 9.20 5.28 -12.29
N SER A 63 8.73 4.05 -12.05
CA SER A 63 7.60 3.49 -12.79
C SER A 63 6.23 4.09 -12.47
N GLY A 64 6.13 5.06 -11.54
CA GLY A 64 4.89 5.77 -11.22
C GLY A 64 4.14 5.29 -9.96
N LYS A 65 4.63 4.27 -9.25
CA LYS A 65 3.98 3.67 -8.05
C LYS A 65 3.63 4.72 -6.99
N THR A 66 4.62 5.46 -6.52
CA THR A 66 4.45 6.53 -5.52
C THR A 66 3.50 7.62 -5.99
N LEU A 67 3.55 8.00 -7.28
CA LEU A 67 2.64 9.01 -7.83
C LEU A 67 1.19 8.51 -7.86
N THR A 68 0.97 7.24 -8.20
CA THR A 68 -0.33 6.58 -8.13
C THR A 68 -0.89 6.64 -6.71
N CYS A 69 -0.10 6.24 -5.70
CA CYS A 69 -0.49 6.29 -4.30
C CYS A 69 -0.77 7.72 -3.82
N ARG A 70 0.12 8.67 -4.15
CA ARG A 70 -0.06 10.08 -3.77
C ARG A 70 -1.28 10.71 -4.43
N SER A 71 -1.62 10.33 -5.65
CA SER A 71 -2.84 10.79 -6.33
C SER A 71 -4.09 10.38 -5.56
N ILE A 72 -4.19 9.10 -5.18
CA ILE A 72 -5.31 8.57 -4.37
C ILE A 72 -5.39 9.27 -3.01
N MET A 73 -4.23 9.54 -2.39
CA MET A 73 -4.17 10.22 -1.10
C MET A 73 -4.39 11.74 -1.18
N GLY A 74 -4.51 12.32 -2.40
CA GLY A 74 -4.56 13.77 -2.60
C GLY A 74 -3.30 14.48 -2.09
N LEU A 75 -2.12 13.85 -2.24
CA LEU A 75 -0.82 14.32 -1.78
C LEU A 75 0.15 14.59 -2.94
N LEU A 76 -0.37 14.80 -4.14
CA LEU A 76 0.46 15.22 -5.26
C LEU A 76 1.05 16.63 -5.01
N PRO A 77 2.31 16.88 -5.40
CA PRO A 77 2.86 18.22 -5.36
C PRO A 77 2.04 19.18 -6.25
N PRO A 78 2.03 20.49 -5.97
CA PRO A 78 1.24 21.48 -6.71
C PRO A 78 1.52 21.54 -8.22
N THR A 79 2.70 21.09 -8.64
CA THR A 79 3.13 21.01 -10.05
C THR A 79 2.44 19.90 -10.83
N LEU A 80 1.81 18.95 -10.14
CA LEU A 80 1.12 17.81 -10.72
C LEU A 80 -0.40 17.91 -10.52
N ALA A 81 -1.14 17.19 -11.35
CA ALA A 81 -2.59 17.01 -11.22
C ALA A 81 -2.94 15.53 -11.38
N GLY A 82 -3.89 15.07 -10.57
CA GLY A 82 -4.54 13.78 -10.77
C GLY A 82 -5.75 13.94 -11.68
N GLU A 83 -5.98 12.98 -12.56
CA GLU A 83 -7.14 12.84 -13.43
C GLU A 83 -7.69 11.41 -13.33
N GLY A 84 -8.90 11.15 -13.85
CA GLY A 84 -9.60 9.90 -13.66
C GLY A 84 -10.35 9.87 -12.33
N THR A 85 -10.62 8.71 -11.76
CA THR A 85 -11.39 8.57 -10.50
C THR A 85 -10.74 7.57 -9.56
N ALA A 86 -10.89 7.82 -8.25
CA ALA A 86 -10.56 6.88 -7.19
C ALA A 86 -11.68 6.92 -6.15
N VAL A 87 -12.67 6.04 -6.30
CA VAL A 87 -13.89 6.06 -5.50
C VAL A 87 -13.70 5.22 -4.23
N PHE A 88 -13.72 5.88 -3.08
CA PHE A 88 -13.68 5.28 -1.75
C PHE A 88 -15.00 5.53 -1.03
N ASN A 89 -15.77 4.50 -0.73
CA ASN A 89 -17.08 4.61 -0.06
C ASN A 89 -17.99 5.67 -0.72
N GLY A 90 -18.02 5.71 -2.06
CA GLY A 90 -18.82 6.68 -2.83
C GLY A 90 -18.22 8.09 -2.95
N ILE A 91 -17.02 8.33 -2.42
CA ILE A 91 -16.31 9.62 -2.52
C ILE A 91 -15.17 9.46 -3.51
N ASP A 92 -15.15 10.29 -4.56
CA ASP A 92 -14.00 10.36 -5.47
C ASP A 92 -12.86 11.15 -4.84
N LEU A 93 -11.80 10.45 -4.42
CA LEU A 93 -10.65 11.00 -3.72
C LEU A 93 -9.81 11.95 -4.61
N VAL A 94 -9.81 11.74 -5.94
CA VAL A 94 -9.04 12.56 -6.88
C VAL A 94 -9.59 13.98 -6.96
N HIS A 95 -10.91 14.11 -6.92
CA HIS A 95 -11.62 15.38 -7.06
C HIS A 95 -12.20 15.91 -5.74
N ALA A 96 -11.99 15.19 -4.62
CA ALA A 96 -12.50 15.61 -3.33
C ALA A 96 -11.88 16.95 -2.88
N PRO A 97 -12.69 17.86 -2.31
CA PRO A 97 -12.17 19.08 -1.71
C PRO A 97 -11.11 18.80 -0.64
N ALA A 98 -10.12 19.70 -0.50
CA ALA A 98 -9.01 19.55 0.46
C ALA A 98 -9.50 19.27 1.89
N GLU A 99 -10.57 19.96 2.32
CA GLU A 99 -11.18 19.77 3.64
C GLU A 99 -11.75 18.35 3.81
N ARG A 100 -12.38 17.78 2.76
CA ARG A 100 -12.88 16.40 2.80
C ARG A 100 -11.73 15.41 2.88
N MET A 101 -10.67 15.62 2.11
CA MET A 101 -9.47 14.78 2.16
C MET A 101 -8.79 14.87 3.54
N ARG A 102 -8.76 16.05 4.16
CA ARG A 102 -8.24 16.23 5.52
C ARG A 102 -8.99 15.40 6.55
N GLN A 103 -10.33 15.32 6.45
CA GLN A 103 -11.17 14.50 7.33
C GLN A 103 -10.98 12.98 7.11
N LEU A 104 -10.67 12.56 5.89
CA LEU A 104 -10.47 11.13 5.56
C LEU A 104 -9.08 10.64 5.96
N ARG A 105 -8.05 11.46 5.74
CA ARG A 105 -6.67 11.11 6.11
C ARG A 105 -6.56 10.96 7.62
N GLY A 106 -5.85 9.93 8.04
CA GLY A 106 -5.69 9.57 9.45
C GLY A 106 -6.89 8.84 10.05
N SER A 107 -8.13 9.16 9.67
CA SER A 107 -9.33 8.52 10.24
C SER A 107 -9.83 7.32 9.43
N LYS A 108 -9.76 7.38 8.10
CA LYS A 108 -10.26 6.35 7.19
C LYS A 108 -9.20 5.78 6.27
N ILE A 109 -8.26 6.63 5.87
CA ILE A 109 -7.16 6.28 4.98
C ILE A 109 -5.86 6.76 5.63
N ALA A 110 -4.92 5.87 5.90
CA ALA A 110 -3.60 6.19 6.43
C ALA A 110 -2.51 5.92 5.39
N MET A 111 -1.39 6.63 5.50
CA MET A 111 -0.22 6.42 4.65
C MET A 111 1.02 6.18 5.50
N VAL A 112 1.76 5.12 5.15
CA VAL A 112 3.10 4.84 5.66
C VAL A 112 4.09 5.23 4.58
N LEU A 113 4.95 6.21 4.88
CA LEU A 113 5.87 6.80 3.91
C LEU A 113 7.18 6.01 3.82
N GLN A 114 7.86 6.11 2.68
CA GLN A 114 9.16 5.50 2.44
C GLN A 114 10.25 6.04 3.39
N GLN A 115 10.21 7.34 3.72
CA GLN A 115 11.19 8.00 4.57
C GLN A 115 10.55 8.42 5.90
N PRO A 116 10.71 7.64 6.98
CA PRO A 116 10.05 7.91 8.25
C PRO A 116 10.47 9.24 8.88
N MET A 117 11.72 9.70 8.66
CA MET A 117 12.20 11.00 9.15
C MET A 117 11.39 12.20 8.62
N THR A 118 10.75 12.05 7.46
CA THR A 118 9.92 13.13 6.89
C THR A 118 8.50 13.15 7.43
N ALA A 119 8.11 12.11 8.17
CA ALA A 119 6.78 11.97 8.75
C ALA A 119 6.66 12.66 10.11
N PHE A 120 7.78 12.89 10.80
CA PHE A 120 7.82 13.43 12.15
C PHE A 120 8.54 14.77 12.21
N ASP A 121 8.01 15.68 13.04
CA ASP A 121 8.66 16.97 13.33
C ASP A 121 9.80 16.74 14.34
N PRO A 122 11.05 17.10 14.00
CA PRO A 122 12.20 16.89 14.90
C PRO A 122 12.17 17.74 16.17
N LEU A 123 11.30 18.74 16.25
CA LEU A 123 11.18 19.63 17.41
C LEU A 123 10.28 19.10 18.53
N TYR A 124 9.50 18.06 18.26
CA TYR A 124 8.57 17.48 19.23
C TYR A 124 8.91 16.02 19.51
N THR A 125 8.68 15.58 20.76
CA THR A 125 8.83 14.18 21.13
C THR A 125 7.82 13.30 20.42
N MET A 126 8.12 12.01 20.30
CA MET A 126 7.23 11.03 19.69
C MET A 126 5.86 11.00 20.39
N GLY A 127 5.84 11.04 21.73
CA GLY A 127 4.61 11.09 22.52
C GLY A 127 3.75 12.31 22.24
N ALA A 128 4.37 13.50 22.07
CA ALA A 128 3.64 14.72 21.73
C ALA A 128 2.93 14.58 20.36
N GLN A 129 3.63 14.05 19.36
CA GLN A 129 3.10 13.87 18.00
C GLN A 129 2.02 12.79 17.93
N PHE A 130 2.20 11.68 18.64
CA PHE A 130 1.17 10.64 18.78
C PHE A 130 -0.09 11.18 19.44
N ARG A 131 0.06 11.91 20.55
CA ARG A 131 -1.06 12.51 21.26
C ARG A 131 -1.80 13.52 20.39
N GLU A 132 -1.09 14.40 19.69
CA GLU A 132 -1.68 15.37 18.77
C GLU A 132 -2.50 14.65 17.69
N THR A 133 -1.91 13.66 17.02
CA THR A 133 -2.58 12.92 15.94
C THR A 133 -3.78 12.14 16.45
N LEU A 134 -3.65 11.42 17.57
CA LEU A 134 -4.76 10.62 18.13
C LEU A 134 -5.91 11.50 18.63
N THR A 135 -5.62 12.62 19.27
CA THR A 135 -6.66 13.56 19.73
C THR A 135 -7.32 14.32 18.59
N ALA A 136 -6.59 14.59 17.50
CA ALA A 136 -7.15 15.26 16.33
C ALA A 136 -8.11 14.36 15.52
N HIS A 137 -7.88 13.04 15.52
CA HIS A 137 -8.64 12.08 14.70
C HIS A 137 -9.57 11.17 15.49
N GLY A 138 -9.43 11.08 16.80
CA GLY A 138 -10.23 10.27 17.69
C GLY A 138 -10.71 11.02 18.93
N ALA A 139 -11.67 10.43 19.65
CA ALA A 139 -12.18 10.99 20.90
C ALA A 139 -11.30 10.53 22.10
N TYR A 140 -9.96 10.72 21.99
CA TYR A 140 -9.01 10.34 23.03
C TYR A 140 -8.66 11.53 23.92
N THR A 141 -8.61 11.32 25.22
CA THR A 141 -7.92 12.22 26.15
C THR A 141 -6.40 12.04 26.00
N ALA A 142 -5.61 12.99 26.49
CA ALA A 142 -4.15 12.93 26.41
C ALA A 142 -3.60 11.64 27.07
N GLY A 143 -4.12 11.23 28.22
CA GLY A 143 -3.69 9.98 28.88
C GLY A 143 -4.05 8.73 28.08
N GLN A 144 -5.25 8.67 27.53
CA GLN A 144 -5.67 7.55 26.67
C GLN A 144 -4.83 7.46 25.40
N ALA A 145 -4.43 8.59 24.83
CA ALA A 145 -3.55 8.61 23.67
C ALA A 145 -2.14 8.08 24.02
N ASP A 146 -1.59 8.42 25.18
CA ASP A 146 -0.31 7.89 25.65
C ASP A 146 -0.38 6.38 25.92
N ASP A 147 -1.43 5.88 26.58
CA ASP A 147 -1.64 4.45 26.83
C ASP A 147 -1.80 3.66 25.51
N LEU A 148 -2.54 4.22 24.56
CA LEU A 148 -2.70 3.62 23.22
C LEU A 148 -1.37 3.59 22.47
N ALA A 149 -0.58 4.66 22.52
CA ALA A 149 0.74 4.73 21.89
C ALA A 149 1.68 3.66 22.46
N VAL A 150 1.75 3.51 23.79
CA VAL A 150 2.52 2.45 24.46
C VAL A 150 2.08 1.06 23.98
N THR A 151 0.77 0.84 23.90
CA THR A 151 0.21 -0.44 23.43
C THR A 151 0.61 -0.71 21.97
N MET A 152 0.52 0.30 21.10
CA MET A 152 0.87 0.16 19.68
C MET A 152 2.37 0.00 19.47
N PHE A 153 3.21 0.66 20.27
CA PHE A 153 4.67 0.45 20.24
C PHE A 153 5.02 -1.00 20.63
N GLY A 154 4.35 -1.55 21.64
CA GLY A 154 4.50 -2.97 21.97
C GLY A 154 4.09 -3.91 20.83
N ARG A 155 2.98 -3.59 20.12
CA ARG A 155 2.53 -4.37 18.95
C ARG A 155 3.54 -4.37 17.80
N VAL A 156 4.29 -3.30 17.59
CA VAL A 156 5.35 -3.22 16.59
C VAL A 156 6.74 -3.58 17.15
N ARG A 157 6.79 -4.20 18.32
CA ARG A 157 8.01 -4.65 19.00
C ARG A 157 9.07 -3.54 19.17
N LEU A 158 8.64 -2.35 19.56
CA LEU A 158 9.56 -1.34 20.05
C LEU A 158 9.89 -1.64 21.50
N ASP A 159 11.16 -1.80 21.78
CA ASP A 159 11.65 -1.95 23.16
C ASP A 159 11.46 -0.64 23.93
N ALA A 160 11.22 -0.75 25.25
CA ALA A 160 11.02 0.38 26.14
C ALA A 160 10.04 1.46 25.60
N PRO A 161 8.76 1.14 25.33
CA PRO A 161 7.79 2.05 24.71
C PRO A 161 7.67 3.42 25.40
N GLN A 162 7.82 3.47 26.73
CA GLN A 162 7.77 4.72 27.51
C GLN A 162 8.98 5.62 27.25
N GLU A 163 10.14 5.06 26.94
CA GLU A 163 11.32 5.82 26.56
C GLU A 163 11.16 6.38 25.16
N VAL A 164 10.64 5.55 24.22
CA VAL A 164 10.32 5.99 22.86
C VAL A 164 9.35 7.18 22.87
N LEU A 165 8.31 7.17 23.72
CA LEU A 165 7.40 8.32 23.84
C LEU A 165 8.10 9.63 24.24
N ARG A 166 9.17 9.54 25.03
CA ARG A 166 9.95 10.71 25.50
C ARG A 166 11.02 11.14 24.51
N SER A 167 11.43 10.25 23.60
CA SER A 167 12.47 10.51 22.63
C SER A 167 12.02 11.45 21.52
N TYR A 168 12.96 12.20 20.99
CA TYR A 168 12.79 12.96 19.75
C TYR A 168 13.08 12.07 18.54
N PRO A 169 12.53 12.38 17.34
CA PRO A 169 12.77 11.58 16.14
C PRO A 169 14.25 11.33 15.83
N HIS A 170 15.11 12.30 16.04
CA HIS A 170 16.55 12.20 15.77
C HIS A 170 17.34 11.30 16.77
N GLU A 171 16.73 10.94 17.89
CA GLU A 171 17.31 10.02 18.88
C GLU A 171 16.99 8.54 18.57
N LEU A 172 16.10 8.28 17.60
CA LEU A 172 15.64 6.96 17.20
C LEU A 172 16.32 6.49 15.91
N SER A 173 16.58 5.20 15.80
CA SER A 173 17.03 4.61 14.54
C SER A 173 15.96 4.69 13.45
N GLY A 174 16.38 4.60 12.17
CA GLY A 174 15.44 4.61 11.06
C GLY A 174 14.37 3.49 11.15
N GLY A 175 14.78 2.29 11.60
CA GLY A 175 13.86 1.18 11.83
C GLY A 175 12.89 1.43 12.99
N MET A 176 13.33 2.10 14.06
CA MET A 176 12.43 2.48 15.16
C MET A 176 11.42 3.53 14.70
N LEU A 177 11.84 4.54 13.95
CA LEU A 177 10.93 5.54 13.38
C LEU A 177 9.94 4.92 12.41
N GLN A 178 10.37 3.98 11.58
CA GLN A 178 9.48 3.25 10.69
C GLN A 178 8.40 2.50 11.47
N ARG A 179 8.79 1.80 12.53
CA ARG A 179 7.86 1.11 13.42
C ARG A 179 6.94 2.09 14.17
N CYS A 180 7.42 3.24 14.59
CA CYS A 180 6.58 4.31 15.15
C CYS A 180 5.52 4.79 14.14
N MET A 181 5.92 5.04 12.90
CA MET A 181 4.99 5.48 11.85
C MET A 181 3.93 4.42 11.56
N ILE A 182 4.31 3.16 11.49
CA ILE A 182 3.38 2.04 11.37
C ILE A 182 2.45 2.00 12.58
N ALA A 183 2.97 2.07 13.81
CA ALA A 183 2.17 2.08 15.04
C ALA A 183 1.12 3.19 15.03
N LEU A 184 1.50 4.40 14.58
CA LEU A 184 0.57 5.53 14.47
C LEU A 184 -0.53 5.27 13.44
N ALA A 185 -0.15 4.78 12.25
CA ALA A 185 -1.12 4.45 11.21
C ALA A 185 -2.14 3.39 11.67
N LEU A 186 -1.72 2.48 12.55
CA LEU A 186 -2.55 1.39 13.07
C LEU A 186 -3.44 1.83 14.23
N ALA A 187 -2.94 2.72 15.08
CA ALA A 187 -3.69 3.25 16.22
C ALA A 187 -5.01 3.94 15.80
N LEU A 188 -5.07 4.39 14.56
CA LEU A 188 -6.24 5.07 13.99
C LEU A 188 -7.27 4.11 13.36
N GLU A 189 -6.97 2.81 13.29
CA GLU A 189 -7.84 1.75 12.73
C GLU A 189 -8.45 2.14 11.36
N PRO A 190 -7.63 2.53 10.38
CA PRO A 190 -8.12 3.00 9.09
C PRO A 190 -8.72 1.84 8.28
N GLN A 191 -9.62 2.15 7.35
CA GLN A 191 -10.16 1.18 6.40
C GLN A 191 -9.16 0.82 5.29
N ILE A 192 -8.27 1.79 4.93
CA ILE A 192 -7.20 1.57 3.95
C ILE A 192 -5.87 2.07 4.53
N ILE A 193 -4.83 1.26 4.38
CA ILE A 193 -3.43 1.67 4.57
C ILE A 193 -2.73 1.65 3.22
N VAL A 194 -2.13 2.79 2.86
CA VAL A 194 -1.21 2.91 1.71
C VAL A 194 0.21 2.88 2.25
N ALA A 195 0.93 1.79 2.03
CA ALA A 195 2.32 1.62 2.46
C ALA A 195 3.25 1.79 1.25
N ASP A 196 3.91 2.95 1.16
CA ASP A 196 4.81 3.29 0.06
C ASP A 196 6.25 2.94 0.46
N GLU A 197 6.72 1.81 -0.04
CA GLU A 197 8.04 1.22 0.24
C GLU A 197 8.39 1.17 1.75
N PRO A 198 7.51 0.62 2.61
CA PRO A 198 7.66 0.75 4.07
C PRO A 198 8.83 -0.04 4.66
N THR A 199 9.54 -0.82 3.86
CA THR A 199 10.62 -1.70 4.32
C THR A 199 11.99 -1.41 3.70
N THR A 200 12.09 -0.42 2.81
CA THR A 200 13.31 -0.15 2.02
C THR A 200 14.55 0.21 2.88
N ALA A 201 14.33 0.83 4.04
CA ALA A 201 15.41 1.25 4.94
C ALA A 201 15.67 0.28 6.10
N LEU A 202 15.10 -0.94 6.05
CA LEU A 202 15.18 -1.93 7.11
C LEU A 202 16.12 -3.08 6.71
N ASP A 203 16.82 -3.63 7.71
CA ASP A 203 17.50 -4.92 7.57
C ASP A 203 16.50 -6.08 7.41
N ALA A 204 16.96 -7.23 6.96
CA ALA A 204 16.09 -8.36 6.60
C ALA A 204 15.24 -8.90 7.78
N GLU A 205 15.78 -8.87 9.01
CA GLU A 205 15.06 -9.32 10.20
C GLU A 205 13.93 -8.36 10.55
N THR A 206 14.24 -7.07 10.63
CA THR A 206 13.25 -6.00 10.86
C THR A 206 12.21 -5.95 9.74
N GLN A 207 12.61 -6.12 8.48
CA GLN A 207 11.69 -6.22 7.34
C GLN A 207 10.70 -7.37 7.52
N PHE A 208 11.17 -8.56 7.88
CA PHE A 208 10.31 -9.71 8.14
C PHE A 208 9.31 -9.42 9.25
N GLU A 209 9.74 -8.82 10.35
CA GLU A 209 8.88 -8.45 11.47
C GLU A 209 7.79 -7.46 11.05
N VAL A 210 8.14 -6.41 10.33
CA VAL A 210 7.20 -5.41 9.82
C VAL A 210 6.15 -6.07 8.90
N VAL A 211 6.56 -6.97 8.02
CA VAL A 211 5.66 -7.73 7.15
C VAL A 211 4.68 -8.58 7.97
N GLN A 212 5.17 -9.26 9.02
CA GLN A 212 4.29 -10.04 9.90
C GLN A 212 3.25 -9.15 10.59
N ARG A 213 3.63 -7.92 11.00
CA ARG A 213 2.68 -6.98 11.61
C ARG A 213 1.60 -6.53 10.64
N PHE A 214 1.94 -6.29 9.39
CA PHE A 214 0.94 -5.99 8.35
C PHE A 214 -0.03 -7.15 8.13
N LEU A 215 0.45 -8.40 8.14
CA LEU A 215 -0.40 -9.59 8.03
C LEU A 215 -1.35 -9.73 9.23
N GLU A 216 -0.83 -9.55 10.45
CA GLU A 216 -1.63 -9.63 11.69
C GLU A 216 -2.74 -8.57 11.73
N LEU A 217 -2.41 -7.34 11.34
CA LEU A 217 -3.38 -6.25 11.27
C LEU A 217 -4.48 -6.50 10.27
N ARG A 218 -4.09 -6.93 9.09
CA ARG A 218 -5.06 -7.29 8.06
C ARG A 218 -6.04 -8.34 8.58
N ALA A 219 -5.54 -9.36 9.27
CA ALA A 219 -6.36 -10.41 9.84
C ALA A 219 -7.27 -9.93 10.98
N GLN A 220 -6.82 -8.97 11.82
CA GLN A 220 -7.54 -8.51 13.01
C GLN A 220 -8.53 -7.38 12.72
N CYS A 221 -8.18 -6.45 11.85
CA CYS A 221 -8.93 -5.20 11.65
C CYS A 221 -9.70 -5.13 10.32
N ASN A 222 -9.62 -6.16 9.48
CA ASN A 222 -10.21 -6.16 8.12
C ASN A 222 -9.79 -4.92 7.29
N THR A 223 -8.59 -4.37 7.60
CA THR A 223 -8.03 -3.21 6.91
C THR A 223 -7.55 -3.61 5.53
N ALA A 224 -8.01 -2.91 4.49
CA ALA A 224 -7.50 -3.07 3.14
C ALA A 224 -6.13 -2.40 3.01
N MET A 225 -5.28 -2.89 2.11
CA MET A 225 -3.91 -2.41 2.00
C MET A 225 -3.49 -2.22 0.54
N ILE A 226 -2.84 -1.09 0.25
CA ILE A 226 -2.02 -0.91 -0.96
C ILE A 226 -0.56 -0.94 -0.51
N PHE A 227 0.17 -1.96 -0.94
CA PHE A 227 1.56 -2.18 -0.54
C PHE A 227 2.49 -2.00 -1.74
N VAL A 228 3.23 -0.91 -1.75
CA VAL A 228 4.23 -0.63 -2.78
C VAL A 228 5.58 -1.16 -2.35
N SER A 229 6.21 -1.97 -3.18
CA SER A 229 7.57 -2.44 -2.93
C SER A 229 8.27 -2.81 -4.24
N HIS A 230 9.58 -2.67 -4.27
CA HIS A 230 10.44 -3.27 -5.27
C HIS A 230 10.87 -4.70 -4.89
N ASP A 231 10.63 -5.12 -3.63
CA ASP A 231 10.88 -6.48 -3.17
C ASP A 231 9.68 -7.40 -3.45
N LEU A 232 9.78 -8.16 -4.54
CA LEU A 232 8.74 -9.10 -4.98
C LEU A 232 8.41 -10.19 -3.95
N GLY A 233 9.34 -10.59 -3.07
CA GLY A 233 9.08 -11.61 -2.08
C GLY A 233 8.24 -11.12 -0.91
N VAL A 234 8.40 -9.87 -0.55
CA VAL A 234 7.51 -9.24 0.41
C VAL A 234 6.10 -9.17 -0.18
N VAL A 235 5.98 -8.68 -1.43
CA VAL A 235 4.68 -8.58 -2.11
C VAL A 235 4.04 -9.96 -2.28
N GLN A 236 4.79 -10.99 -2.66
CA GLN A 236 4.28 -12.36 -2.81
C GLN A 236 3.68 -12.93 -1.51
N ARG A 237 4.19 -12.49 -0.35
CA ARG A 237 3.68 -12.93 0.97
C ARG A 237 2.44 -12.16 1.42
N LEU A 238 2.31 -10.90 1.01
CA LEU A 238 1.27 -9.99 1.50
C LEU A 238 0.07 -9.87 0.56
N ALA A 239 0.33 -9.85 -0.75
CA ALA A 239 -0.66 -9.43 -1.73
C ALA A 239 -1.62 -10.55 -2.16
N ASP A 240 -2.91 -10.21 -2.29
CA ASP A 240 -3.91 -11.05 -2.94
C ASP A 240 -3.96 -10.78 -4.44
N ALA A 241 -3.73 -9.52 -4.84
CA ALA A 241 -3.61 -9.09 -6.21
C ALA A 241 -2.34 -8.26 -6.41
N VAL A 242 -1.79 -8.29 -7.61
CA VAL A 242 -0.58 -7.54 -7.96
C VAL A 242 -0.84 -6.70 -9.19
N LEU A 243 -0.38 -5.44 -9.12
CA LEU A 243 -0.33 -4.48 -10.21
C LEU A 243 1.13 -4.20 -10.54
N VAL A 244 1.55 -4.55 -11.75
CA VAL A 244 2.92 -4.35 -12.25
C VAL A 244 2.96 -3.06 -13.04
N MET A 245 3.80 -2.12 -12.62
CA MET A 245 3.97 -0.82 -13.28
C MET A 245 5.30 -0.71 -14.00
N LYS A 246 5.26 -0.22 -15.23
CA LYS A 246 6.43 0.18 -16.03
C LYS A 246 6.14 1.48 -16.76
N ASP A 247 7.05 2.43 -16.71
CA ASP A 247 6.97 3.71 -17.45
C ASP A 247 5.60 4.41 -17.29
N GLY A 248 5.10 4.48 -16.06
CA GLY A 248 3.80 5.09 -15.74
C GLY A 248 2.57 4.29 -16.13
N ARG A 249 2.70 3.08 -16.66
CA ARG A 249 1.60 2.23 -17.13
C ARG A 249 1.45 0.98 -16.28
N CYS A 250 0.22 0.51 -16.11
CA CYS A 250 -0.04 -0.85 -15.66
C CYS A 250 0.22 -1.80 -16.85
N VAL A 251 1.20 -2.68 -16.73
CA VAL A 251 1.55 -3.66 -17.77
C VAL A 251 0.94 -5.04 -17.48
N GLU A 252 0.68 -5.35 -16.22
CA GLU A 252 0.00 -6.58 -15.82
C GLU A 252 -0.75 -6.35 -14.50
N TYR A 253 -1.97 -6.89 -14.37
CA TYR A 253 -2.79 -6.84 -13.17
C TYR A 253 -3.58 -8.13 -13.02
N GLY A 254 -3.55 -8.71 -11.84
CA GLY A 254 -4.29 -9.94 -11.56
C GLY A 254 -4.04 -10.51 -10.17
N PRO A 255 -4.62 -11.68 -9.86
CA PRO A 255 -4.34 -12.41 -8.63
C PRO A 255 -2.83 -12.64 -8.47
N ALA A 256 -2.32 -12.45 -7.25
CA ALA A 256 -0.88 -12.56 -6.97
C ALA A 256 -0.31 -13.91 -7.40
N GLU A 257 -1.03 -15.00 -7.10
CA GLU A 257 -0.63 -16.35 -7.50
C GLU A 257 -0.43 -16.47 -9.02
N THR A 258 -1.34 -15.90 -9.81
CA THR A 258 -1.27 -15.93 -11.28
C THR A 258 -0.09 -15.11 -11.79
N VAL A 259 0.03 -13.85 -11.31
CA VAL A 259 1.10 -12.94 -11.78
C VAL A 259 2.49 -13.48 -11.45
N PHE A 260 2.67 -14.10 -10.27
CA PHE A 260 3.97 -14.63 -9.87
C PHE A 260 4.31 -15.98 -10.53
N ASN A 261 3.34 -16.87 -10.72
CA ASN A 261 3.60 -18.22 -11.21
C ASN A 261 3.47 -18.35 -12.74
N ALA A 262 2.65 -17.52 -13.38
CA ALA A 262 2.39 -17.56 -14.82
C ALA A 262 2.29 -16.16 -15.43
N PRO A 263 3.34 -15.30 -15.27
CA PRO A 263 3.35 -13.94 -15.77
C PRO A 263 3.19 -13.90 -17.29
N GLN A 264 2.29 -13.03 -17.77
CA GLN A 264 1.98 -12.92 -19.20
C GLN A 264 2.84 -11.86 -19.88
N HIS A 265 3.09 -10.73 -19.20
CA HIS A 265 3.88 -9.64 -19.78
C HIS A 265 5.38 -9.90 -19.66
N GLU A 266 6.14 -9.63 -20.72
CA GLU A 266 7.60 -9.87 -20.78
C GLU A 266 8.38 -9.15 -19.66
N TYR A 267 7.94 -7.94 -19.30
CA TYR A 267 8.56 -7.19 -18.21
C TYR A 267 8.33 -7.85 -16.85
N THR A 268 7.14 -8.37 -16.60
CA THR A 268 6.85 -9.14 -15.37
C THR A 268 7.71 -10.39 -15.28
N GLN A 269 7.85 -11.11 -16.41
CA GLN A 269 8.74 -12.28 -16.51
C GLN A 269 10.20 -11.90 -16.22
N TYR A 270 10.64 -10.76 -16.75
CA TYR A 270 11.99 -10.24 -16.49
C TYR A 270 12.19 -9.92 -15.01
N LEU A 271 11.27 -9.20 -14.36
CA LEU A 271 11.34 -8.86 -12.94
C LEU A 271 11.45 -10.11 -12.06
N ILE A 272 10.59 -11.11 -12.31
CA ILE A 272 10.56 -12.35 -11.53
C ILE A 272 11.84 -13.15 -11.73
N ARG A 273 12.33 -13.29 -12.98
CA ARG A 273 13.57 -14.02 -13.29
C ARG A 273 14.79 -13.36 -12.65
N THR A 274 14.89 -12.06 -12.73
CA THR A 274 16.00 -11.29 -12.14
C THR A 274 16.08 -11.49 -10.63
N ARG A 275 14.93 -11.48 -9.95
CA ARG A 275 14.87 -11.78 -8.53
C ARG A 275 15.31 -13.20 -8.20
N LEU A 276 14.78 -14.20 -8.88
CA LEU A 276 15.17 -15.61 -8.67
C LEU A 276 16.66 -15.82 -8.88
N ALA A 277 17.26 -15.12 -9.86
CA ALA A 277 18.71 -15.17 -10.10
C ALA A 277 19.51 -14.56 -8.93
N LEU A 278 19.07 -13.44 -8.37
CA LEU A 278 19.70 -12.80 -7.21
C LEU A 278 19.62 -13.70 -5.96
N THR A 279 18.46 -14.28 -5.68
CA THR A 279 18.28 -15.18 -4.52
C THR A 279 19.18 -16.41 -4.62
N ARG A 280 19.20 -17.09 -5.76
CA ARG A 280 20.07 -18.26 -6.00
C ARG A 280 21.56 -17.90 -5.96
N GLY A 281 21.94 -16.75 -6.51
CA GLY A 281 23.32 -16.25 -6.45
C GLY A 281 23.78 -16.00 -5.03
N PHE A 282 22.90 -15.45 -4.17
CA PHE A 282 23.19 -15.19 -2.78
C PHE A 282 23.29 -16.49 -1.95
N GLU A 283 22.39 -17.45 -2.16
CA GLU A 283 22.44 -18.78 -1.56
C GLU A 283 23.74 -19.52 -1.91
N ALA A 284 24.15 -19.51 -3.18
CA ALA A 284 25.40 -20.11 -3.62
C ALA A 284 26.66 -19.42 -3.05
N MET A 285 26.61 -18.11 -2.81
CA MET A 285 27.68 -17.38 -2.10
C MET A 285 27.77 -17.76 -0.62
N LEU A 286 26.64 -17.89 0.06
CA LEU A 286 26.60 -18.31 1.47
C LEU A 286 27.12 -19.74 1.64
N GLU A 287 26.75 -20.68 0.77
CA GLU A 287 27.27 -22.06 0.79
C GLU A 287 28.78 -22.08 0.63
N ARG A 288 29.36 -21.25 -0.25
CA ARG A 288 30.81 -21.13 -0.42
C ARG A 288 31.55 -20.47 0.75
N ALA A 289 30.87 -19.59 1.48
CA ALA A 289 31.45 -18.94 2.65
C ALA A 289 31.45 -19.82 3.91
N HIS A 290 30.64 -20.87 3.93
CA HIS A 290 30.53 -21.84 5.03
C HIS A 290 31.25 -23.18 4.74
N ALA A 291 31.85 -23.33 3.56
CA ALA A 291 32.70 -24.47 3.14
C ALA A 291 34.19 -24.13 3.25
#